data_295a8d7dc2c8c6a1c201e61812b306a2
#
_entry.id   295a8d7dc2c8c6a1c201e61812b306a2
#
_cell.length_a   1.000
_cell.length_b   1.000
_cell.length_c   1.000
_cell.angle_alpha   90.00
_cell.angle_beta   90.00
_cell.angle_gamma   90.00
#
_symmetry.space_group_name_H-M   'P 1'
#
loop_
_entity.id
_entity.type
_entity.pdbx_description
1 polymer ?
#
loop_
_entity_poly.entity_id
_entity_poly.type
_entity_poly.pdbx_seq_one_letter_code
_entity_poly.pdbx_strand_id
1 'polypeptide(L)'
;MSADAEVDADTAADDLLVVQDLDAGYGDLQILDGVDLAVGDREYVTVVGPNGAGKSTVMKSVFGLTTHMGGSVRFDDTDITGLDPEEIIYEGIGYVPQSDNVFASLSVRENLEMGAYILDDVPEERFEAVFERFPILEERSTQTAGTLSGGQRQMLAMGRALMLDPELLLLDEPSAGLAPDLVDEMFDRIDEINDAGTAILMVEQNAKEALRRCDRGYVLANGTNRFTGDGRTLLDDEEVRREFLGG
;
A
#
# COMPACT_ATOMS: atom_id res chain seq x y z
N MET A 1 -3.70 -28.73 15.33
CA MET A 1 -4.90 -28.74 14.49
C MET A 1 -4.76 -27.49 13.65
N SER A 2 -4.33 -27.64 12.40
CA SER A 2 -4.22 -26.54 11.46
C SER A 2 -5.62 -25.97 11.21
N ALA A 3 -5.83 -24.72 11.54
CA ALA A 3 -6.96 -23.98 11.01
C ALA A 3 -6.55 -23.54 9.61
N ASP A 4 -6.98 -24.31 8.61
CA ASP A 4 -6.96 -23.84 7.23
C ASP A 4 -7.92 -22.66 7.18
N ALA A 5 -7.37 -21.45 7.10
CA ALA A 5 -8.15 -20.25 6.83
C ALA A 5 -8.49 -20.26 5.33
N GLU A 6 -9.52 -21.03 4.97
CA GLU A 6 -10.19 -20.83 3.69
C GLU A 6 -10.79 -19.41 3.72
N VAL A 7 -10.31 -18.54 2.85
CA VAL A 7 -11.00 -17.29 2.51
C VAL A 7 -12.37 -17.71 1.99
N ASP A 8 -13.42 -17.28 2.68
CA ASP A 8 -14.80 -17.68 2.39
C ASP A 8 -15.12 -17.27 0.95
N ALA A 9 -15.32 -18.23 0.06
CA ALA A 9 -15.49 -18.02 -1.38
C ALA A 9 -16.74 -17.16 -1.73
N ASP A 10 -17.60 -16.88 -0.74
CA ASP A 10 -18.82 -16.10 -0.91
C ASP A 10 -18.58 -14.59 -0.69
N THR A 11 -17.46 -14.18 -0.04
CA THR A 11 -17.07 -12.77 0.12
C THR A 11 -16.19 -12.27 -1.05
N ALA A 12 -15.52 -13.15 -1.77
CA ALA A 12 -14.59 -12.79 -2.84
C ALA A 12 -15.25 -12.18 -4.10
N ALA A 13 -16.58 -12.19 -4.21
CA ALA A 13 -17.29 -11.65 -5.36
C ALA A 13 -17.46 -10.12 -5.33
N ASP A 14 -17.37 -9.51 -4.11
CA ASP A 14 -17.58 -8.07 -3.89
C ASP A 14 -16.29 -7.32 -3.49
N ASP A 15 -15.13 -8.01 -3.40
CA ASP A 15 -13.86 -7.39 -3.04
C ASP A 15 -13.23 -6.63 -4.23
N LEU A 16 -12.75 -5.40 -3.97
CA LEU A 16 -12.11 -4.53 -4.96
C LEU A 16 -10.79 -5.12 -5.49
N LEU A 17 -9.95 -5.69 -4.61
CA LEU A 17 -8.74 -6.41 -5.00
C LEU A 17 -8.82 -7.84 -4.47
N VAL A 18 -8.54 -8.82 -5.34
CA VAL A 18 -8.44 -10.23 -4.97
C VAL A 18 -7.15 -10.80 -5.49
N VAL A 19 -6.33 -11.34 -4.59
CA VAL A 19 -5.10 -12.08 -4.88
C VAL A 19 -5.32 -13.52 -4.48
N GLN A 20 -5.14 -14.47 -5.39
CA GLN A 20 -5.37 -15.89 -5.16
C GLN A 20 -4.17 -16.73 -5.56
N ASP A 21 -3.71 -17.60 -4.63
CA ASP A 21 -2.63 -18.57 -4.83
C ASP A 21 -1.36 -17.91 -5.44
N LEU A 22 -1.04 -16.70 -5.05
CA LEU A 22 0.00 -15.91 -5.69
C LEU A 22 1.40 -16.46 -5.43
N ASP A 23 2.04 -16.95 -6.49
CA ASP A 23 3.46 -17.25 -6.57
C ASP A 23 4.18 -16.15 -7.32
N ALA A 24 5.15 -15.51 -6.68
CA ALA A 24 5.89 -14.41 -7.29
C ALA A 24 7.30 -14.25 -6.70
N GLY A 25 8.16 -13.54 -7.44
CA GLY A 25 9.53 -13.31 -7.01
C GLY A 25 10.34 -12.45 -7.98
N TYR A 26 11.63 -12.73 -8.10
CA TYR A 26 12.54 -11.94 -8.94
C TYR A 26 13.38 -12.89 -9.82
N GLY A 27 13.20 -12.81 -11.13
CA GLY A 27 13.81 -13.77 -12.06
C GLY A 27 13.38 -15.18 -11.72
N ASP A 28 14.31 -16.08 -11.43
CA ASP A 28 14.02 -17.48 -11.04
C ASP A 28 13.86 -17.68 -9.52
N LEU A 29 14.01 -16.62 -8.71
CA LEU A 29 13.91 -16.71 -7.25
C LEU A 29 12.48 -16.45 -6.81
N GLN A 30 11.77 -17.50 -6.40
CA GLN A 30 10.46 -17.38 -5.79
C GLN A 30 10.56 -16.85 -4.35
N ILE A 31 9.71 -15.88 -4.01
CA ILE A 31 9.62 -15.25 -2.68
C ILE A 31 8.25 -15.51 -2.06
N LEU A 32 7.18 -15.47 -2.85
CA LEU A 32 5.81 -15.76 -2.41
C LEU A 32 5.41 -17.15 -2.88
N ASP A 33 4.70 -17.89 -2.02
CA ASP A 33 4.28 -19.26 -2.22
C ASP A 33 2.82 -19.39 -1.77
N GLY A 34 1.89 -19.32 -2.72
CA GLY A 34 0.46 -19.44 -2.51
C GLY A 34 -0.12 -18.35 -1.58
N VAL A 35 0.16 -17.08 -1.85
CA VAL A 35 -0.37 -15.96 -1.03
C VAL A 35 -1.76 -15.60 -1.46
N ASP A 36 -2.69 -15.58 -0.49
CA ASP A 36 -4.06 -15.10 -0.64
C ASP A 36 -4.27 -13.78 0.10
N LEU A 37 -4.92 -12.82 -0.56
CA LEU A 37 -5.24 -11.51 0.01
C LEU A 37 -6.46 -10.92 -0.69
N ALA A 38 -7.28 -10.21 0.06
CA ALA A 38 -8.39 -9.44 -0.50
C ALA A 38 -8.47 -8.05 0.15
N VAL A 39 -8.95 -7.06 -0.63
CA VAL A 39 -9.28 -5.71 -0.15
C VAL A 39 -10.66 -5.36 -0.66
N GLY A 40 -11.58 -5.07 0.25
CA GLY A 40 -12.93 -4.60 -0.08
C GLY A 40 -12.96 -3.13 -0.53
N ASP A 41 -14.09 -2.69 -1.07
CA ASP A 41 -14.30 -1.27 -1.36
C ASP A 41 -14.12 -0.45 -0.08
N ARG A 42 -13.29 0.60 -0.16
CA ARG A 42 -12.93 1.50 0.96
C ARG A 42 -12.34 0.81 2.19
N GLU A 43 -11.98 -0.45 2.10
CA GLU A 43 -11.38 -1.18 3.21
C GLU A 43 -9.93 -0.76 3.44
N TYR A 44 -9.52 -0.68 4.70
CA TYR A 44 -8.14 -0.50 5.11
C TYR A 44 -7.53 -1.85 5.50
N VAL A 45 -6.73 -2.40 4.61
CA VAL A 45 -6.05 -3.69 4.80
C VAL A 45 -4.57 -3.49 5.07
N THR A 46 -4.03 -4.26 6.02
CA THR A 46 -2.61 -4.21 6.35
C THR A 46 -1.96 -5.59 6.26
N VAL A 47 -0.75 -5.65 5.69
CA VAL A 47 0.12 -6.84 5.69
C VAL A 47 1.29 -6.58 6.63
N VAL A 48 1.41 -7.39 7.67
CA VAL A 48 2.50 -7.32 8.66
C VAL A 48 3.31 -8.61 8.67
N GLY A 49 4.47 -8.59 9.28
CA GLY A 49 5.34 -9.76 9.41
C GLY A 49 6.81 -9.38 9.54
N PRO A 50 7.70 -10.33 9.83
CA PRO A 50 9.12 -10.07 9.99
C PRO A 50 9.79 -9.55 8.70
N ASN A 51 11.01 -9.02 8.85
CA ASN A 51 11.83 -8.65 7.71
C ASN A 51 12.14 -9.88 6.85
N GLY A 52 12.00 -9.74 5.54
CA GLY A 52 12.17 -10.86 4.61
C GLY A 52 10.97 -11.80 4.48
N ALA A 53 9.82 -11.50 5.11
CA ALA A 53 8.60 -12.30 4.99
C ALA A 53 7.95 -12.27 3.60
N GLY A 54 8.34 -11.35 2.72
CA GLY A 54 7.74 -11.18 1.40
C GLY A 54 6.76 -10.01 1.27
N LYS A 55 6.56 -9.21 2.32
CA LYS A 55 5.56 -8.13 2.37
C LYS A 55 5.64 -7.16 1.18
N SER A 56 6.79 -6.52 0.96
CA SER A 56 6.99 -5.62 -0.19
C SER A 56 6.91 -6.35 -1.53
N THR A 57 7.15 -7.67 -1.54
CA THR A 57 6.99 -8.48 -2.75
C THR A 57 5.51 -8.64 -3.09
N VAL A 58 4.61 -8.81 -2.11
CA VAL A 58 3.15 -8.81 -2.33
C VAL A 58 2.73 -7.50 -3.00
N MET A 59 3.10 -6.34 -2.43
CA MET A 59 2.78 -5.03 -3.00
C MET A 59 3.28 -4.86 -4.43
N LYS A 60 4.56 -5.21 -4.63
CA LYS A 60 5.20 -5.14 -5.94
C LYS A 60 4.58 -6.09 -6.96
N SER A 61 4.08 -7.25 -6.51
CA SER A 61 3.41 -8.22 -7.38
C SER A 61 2.05 -7.68 -7.85
N VAL A 62 1.26 -7.11 -6.94
CA VAL A 62 0.00 -6.44 -7.29
C VAL A 62 0.25 -5.30 -8.28
N PHE A 63 1.36 -4.58 -8.15
CA PHE A 63 1.72 -3.46 -9.02
C PHE A 63 2.60 -3.84 -10.23
N GLY A 64 2.70 -5.13 -10.58
CA GLY A 64 3.41 -5.58 -11.78
C GLY A 64 4.94 -5.40 -11.78
N LEU A 65 5.56 -5.29 -10.60
CA LEU A 65 7.01 -5.05 -10.43
C LEU A 65 7.82 -6.30 -10.11
N THR A 66 7.20 -7.49 -10.18
CA THR A 66 7.85 -8.77 -9.90
C THR A 66 7.65 -9.75 -11.05
N THR A 67 8.35 -10.87 -11.01
CA THR A 67 8.07 -11.98 -11.90
C THR A 67 6.88 -12.77 -11.33
N HIS A 68 5.77 -12.79 -12.06
CA HIS A 68 4.62 -13.64 -11.75
C HIS A 68 4.97 -15.10 -12.09
N MET A 69 4.69 -16.04 -11.17
CA MET A 69 5.03 -17.46 -11.32
C MET A 69 3.81 -18.37 -11.22
N GLY A 70 2.71 -17.90 -10.59
CA GLY A 70 1.46 -18.64 -10.44
C GLY A 70 0.39 -17.84 -9.72
N GLY A 71 -0.83 -18.36 -9.71
CA GLY A 71 -1.99 -17.70 -9.12
C GLY A 71 -2.56 -16.59 -9.98
N SER A 72 -3.35 -15.68 -9.38
CA SER A 72 -3.99 -14.59 -10.08
C SER A 72 -4.16 -13.34 -9.21
N VAL A 73 -4.24 -12.19 -9.86
CA VAL A 73 -4.56 -10.89 -9.25
C VAL A 73 -5.70 -10.25 -10.04
N ARG A 74 -6.82 -9.99 -9.37
CA ARG A 74 -7.98 -9.34 -9.96
C ARG A 74 -8.25 -8.02 -9.23
N PHE A 75 -8.50 -6.97 -9.98
CA PHE A 75 -8.92 -5.68 -9.45
C PHE A 75 -10.25 -5.30 -10.08
N ASP A 76 -11.27 -5.07 -9.24
CA ASP A 76 -12.66 -4.98 -9.66
C ASP A 76 -13.02 -6.19 -10.55
N ASP A 77 -13.54 -6.00 -11.73
CA ASP A 77 -13.84 -7.06 -12.70
C ASP A 77 -12.68 -7.39 -13.65
N THR A 78 -11.52 -6.72 -13.51
CA THR A 78 -10.36 -6.84 -14.42
C THR A 78 -9.31 -7.79 -13.87
N ASP A 79 -8.87 -8.77 -14.67
CA ASP A 79 -7.69 -9.59 -14.39
C ASP A 79 -6.44 -8.76 -14.72
N ILE A 80 -5.70 -8.37 -13.68
CA ILE A 80 -4.46 -7.59 -13.78
C ILE A 80 -3.20 -8.43 -13.62
N THR A 81 -3.34 -9.77 -13.65
CA THR A 81 -2.23 -10.71 -13.45
C THR A 81 -1.13 -10.47 -14.48
N GLY A 82 0.05 -10.06 -14.01
CA GLY A 82 1.23 -9.86 -14.85
C GLY A 82 1.15 -8.67 -15.83
N LEU A 83 0.20 -7.76 -15.64
CA LEU A 83 0.20 -6.48 -16.34
C LEU A 83 1.39 -5.62 -15.94
N ASP A 84 1.85 -4.76 -16.83
CA ASP A 84 2.87 -3.77 -16.55
C ASP A 84 2.34 -2.63 -15.65
N PRO A 85 3.18 -1.98 -14.82
CA PRO A 85 2.76 -0.89 -13.94
C PRO A 85 1.99 0.24 -14.63
N GLU A 86 2.34 0.55 -15.89
CA GLU A 86 1.61 1.55 -16.68
C GLU A 86 0.14 1.15 -16.90
N GLU A 87 -0.14 -0.12 -17.18
CA GLU A 87 -1.50 -0.62 -17.39
C GLU A 87 -2.28 -0.61 -16.07
N ILE A 88 -1.63 -1.02 -14.96
CA ILE A 88 -2.24 -1.06 -13.62
C ILE A 88 -2.64 0.33 -13.12
N ILE A 89 -1.88 1.38 -13.44
CA ILE A 89 -2.24 2.76 -13.10
C ILE A 89 -3.55 3.19 -13.77
N TYR A 90 -3.80 2.76 -15.02
CA TYR A 90 -5.06 3.08 -15.72
C TYR A 90 -6.27 2.37 -15.11
N GLU A 91 -6.08 1.24 -14.43
CA GLU A 91 -7.15 0.56 -13.70
C GLU A 91 -7.51 1.25 -12.37
N GLY A 92 -6.78 2.28 -11.93
CA GLY A 92 -7.09 3.06 -10.72
C GLY A 92 -6.31 2.64 -9.47
N ILE A 93 -5.16 1.98 -9.62
CA ILE A 93 -4.28 1.61 -8.52
C ILE A 93 -3.11 2.59 -8.42
N GLY A 94 -2.97 3.27 -7.27
CA GLY A 94 -1.81 4.09 -6.92
C GLY A 94 -0.78 3.31 -6.11
N TYR A 95 0.51 3.61 -6.26
CA TYR A 95 1.59 2.97 -5.49
C TYR A 95 2.59 3.97 -4.93
N VAL A 96 2.87 3.86 -3.64
CA VAL A 96 3.88 4.63 -2.91
C VAL A 96 4.98 3.68 -2.43
N PRO A 97 6.14 3.66 -3.08
CA PRO A 97 7.26 2.81 -2.66
C PRO A 97 7.93 3.35 -1.40
N GLN A 98 8.58 2.44 -0.65
CA GLN A 98 9.32 2.76 0.58
C GLN A 98 10.47 3.77 0.35
N SER A 99 11.18 3.68 -0.77
CA SER A 99 12.34 4.51 -1.10
C SER A 99 12.27 5.04 -2.52
N ASP A 100 13.10 6.05 -2.83
CA ASP A 100 13.17 6.69 -4.16
C ASP A 100 11.80 7.18 -4.66
N ASN A 101 10.97 7.59 -3.71
CA ASN A 101 9.57 7.88 -3.90
C ASN A 101 9.29 9.32 -4.40
N VAL A 102 10.32 10.16 -4.59
CA VAL A 102 10.20 11.51 -5.13
C VAL A 102 11.34 11.83 -6.13
N PHE A 103 11.07 12.69 -7.10
CA PHE A 103 12.08 13.24 -8.00
C PHE A 103 12.82 14.39 -7.30
N ALA A 104 13.95 14.08 -6.68
CA ALA A 104 14.66 15.00 -5.80
C ALA A 104 15.13 16.32 -6.47
N SER A 105 15.32 16.34 -7.79
CA SER A 105 15.72 17.51 -8.57
C SER A 105 14.57 18.43 -8.98
N LEU A 106 13.34 17.96 -8.91
CA LEU A 106 12.12 18.69 -9.25
C LEU A 106 11.57 19.42 -8.02
N SER A 107 10.77 20.46 -8.25
CA SER A 107 9.98 21.10 -7.21
C SER A 107 8.86 20.19 -6.70
N VAL A 108 8.23 20.55 -5.59
CA VAL A 108 7.05 19.86 -5.07
C VAL A 108 5.95 19.81 -6.12
N ARG A 109 5.59 20.94 -6.75
CA ARG A 109 4.55 21.00 -7.78
C ARG A 109 4.88 20.12 -8.98
N GLU A 110 6.11 20.19 -9.50
CA GLU A 110 6.55 19.34 -10.62
C GLU A 110 6.51 17.85 -10.26
N ASN A 111 6.80 17.47 -9.00
CA ASN A 111 6.62 16.09 -8.53
C ASN A 111 5.15 15.65 -8.59
N LEU A 112 4.22 16.54 -8.18
CA LEU A 112 2.78 16.25 -8.27
C LEU A 112 2.36 16.10 -9.74
N GLU A 113 2.78 16.99 -10.63
CA GLU A 113 2.53 16.90 -12.08
C GLU A 113 3.00 15.56 -12.65
N MET A 114 4.19 15.09 -12.23
CA MET A 114 4.70 13.78 -12.63
C MET A 114 3.82 12.61 -12.13
N GLY A 115 3.06 12.79 -11.05
CA GLY A 115 2.10 11.81 -10.55
C GLY A 115 0.90 11.63 -11.49
N ALA A 116 0.60 12.65 -12.28
CA ALA A 116 -0.51 12.66 -13.22
C ALA A 116 -0.05 12.58 -14.70
N TYR A 117 1.13 12.02 -14.95
CA TYR A 117 1.77 12.02 -16.28
C TYR A 117 0.97 11.33 -17.39
N ILE A 118 -0.01 10.49 -17.02
CA ILE A 118 -0.90 9.82 -17.98
C ILE A 118 -2.03 10.74 -18.50
N LEU A 119 -2.23 11.91 -17.89
CA LEU A 119 -3.22 12.88 -18.31
C LEU A 119 -2.59 13.87 -19.31
N ASP A 120 -3.29 14.17 -20.39
CA ASP A 120 -2.85 15.17 -21.37
C ASP A 120 -2.76 16.59 -20.77
N ASP A 121 -3.64 16.90 -19.81
CA ASP A 121 -3.68 18.13 -19.03
C ASP A 121 -4.07 17.81 -17.59
N VAL A 122 -3.35 18.36 -16.60
CA VAL A 122 -3.60 18.11 -15.19
C VAL A 122 -4.51 19.22 -14.65
N PRO A 123 -5.77 18.90 -14.29
CA PRO A 123 -6.69 19.89 -13.74
C PRO A 123 -6.16 20.48 -12.43
N GLU A 124 -6.34 21.81 -12.22
CA GLU A 124 -5.91 22.48 -10.99
C GLU A 124 -6.61 21.91 -9.75
N GLU A 125 -7.83 21.43 -9.89
CA GLU A 125 -8.60 20.77 -8.82
C GLU A 125 -7.88 19.55 -8.22
N ARG A 126 -7.02 18.87 -9.00
CA ARG A 126 -6.19 17.75 -8.49
C ARG A 126 -5.11 18.27 -7.53
N PHE A 127 -4.48 19.40 -7.84
CA PHE A 127 -3.52 20.04 -6.93
C PHE A 127 -4.21 20.54 -5.68
N GLU A 128 -5.37 21.19 -5.81
CA GLU A 128 -6.15 21.70 -4.69
C GLU A 128 -6.53 20.56 -3.73
N ALA A 129 -7.00 19.41 -4.24
CA ALA A 129 -7.34 18.24 -3.44
C ALA A 129 -6.13 17.68 -2.68
N VAL A 130 -4.95 17.64 -3.30
CA VAL A 130 -3.71 17.18 -2.64
C VAL A 130 -3.24 18.20 -1.61
N PHE A 131 -3.33 19.49 -1.89
CA PHE A 131 -2.93 20.57 -0.97
C PHE A 131 -3.86 20.69 0.24
N GLU A 132 -5.15 20.41 0.07
CA GLU A 132 -6.10 20.34 1.19
C GLU A 132 -5.69 19.24 2.18
N ARG A 133 -5.25 18.06 1.69
CA ARG A 133 -4.78 16.95 2.52
C ARG A 133 -3.39 17.17 3.10
N PHE A 134 -2.51 17.83 2.34
CA PHE A 134 -1.12 18.08 2.71
C PHE A 134 -0.77 19.59 2.57
N PRO A 135 -1.26 20.47 3.46
CA PRO A 135 -1.05 21.93 3.33
C PRO A 135 0.41 22.34 3.25
N ILE A 136 1.31 21.58 3.88
CA ILE A 136 2.76 21.81 3.81
C ILE A 136 3.31 21.71 2.38
N LEU A 137 2.68 20.96 1.49
CA LEU A 137 3.09 20.83 0.10
C LEU A 137 2.72 22.10 -0.70
N GLU A 138 1.60 22.75 -0.38
CA GLU A 138 1.22 24.03 -0.97
C GLU A 138 2.21 25.12 -0.57
N GLU A 139 2.48 25.26 0.75
CA GLU A 139 3.45 26.21 1.29
C GLU A 139 4.84 26.09 0.65
N ARG A 140 5.19 24.88 0.21
CA ARG A 140 6.50 24.52 -0.36
C ARG A 140 6.43 24.16 -1.84
N SER A 141 5.37 24.53 -2.55
CA SER A 141 5.09 24.09 -3.92
C SER A 141 6.24 24.35 -4.91
N THR A 142 6.99 25.43 -4.72
CA THR A 142 8.16 25.78 -5.54
C THR A 142 9.50 25.30 -4.99
N GLN A 143 9.51 24.67 -3.79
CA GLN A 143 10.73 24.15 -3.16
C GLN A 143 11.18 22.86 -3.86
N THR A 144 12.49 22.70 -4.05
CA THR A 144 13.10 21.46 -4.59
C THR A 144 12.88 20.29 -3.61
N ALA A 145 12.28 19.20 -4.08
CA ALA A 145 11.87 18.05 -3.26
C ALA A 145 13.02 17.39 -2.48
N GLY A 146 14.24 17.38 -3.05
CA GLY A 146 15.43 16.87 -2.37
C GLY A 146 15.81 17.61 -1.08
N THR A 147 15.29 18.83 -0.88
CA THR A 147 15.55 19.64 0.33
C THR A 147 14.49 19.49 1.42
N LEU A 148 13.44 18.73 1.16
CA LEU A 148 12.38 18.42 2.13
C LEU A 148 12.89 17.48 3.23
N SER A 149 12.24 17.51 4.41
CA SER A 149 12.45 16.50 5.45
C SER A 149 11.96 15.11 5.00
N GLY A 150 12.33 14.04 5.74
CA GLY A 150 11.86 12.69 5.45
C GLY A 150 10.34 12.59 5.40
N GLY A 151 9.64 13.10 6.43
CA GLY A 151 8.17 13.11 6.48
C GLY A 151 7.54 13.94 5.37
N GLN A 152 8.11 15.11 5.04
CA GLN A 152 7.62 15.93 3.92
C GLN A 152 7.79 15.23 2.56
N ARG A 153 8.90 14.48 2.35
CA ARG A 153 9.06 13.67 1.15
C ARG A 153 8.03 12.55 1.09
N GLN A 154 7.72 11.92 2.23
CA GLN A 154 6.70 10.87 2.28
C GLN A 154 5.30 11.43 1.96
N MET A 155 4.93 12.59 2.53
CA MET A 155 3.69 13.29 2.18
C MET A 155 3.65 13.63 0.68
N LEU A 156 4.77 14.09 0.10
CA LEU A 156 4.85 14.36 -1.33
C LEU A 156 4.68 13.09 -2.18
N ALA A 157 5.25 11.97 -1.76
CA ALA A 157 5.08 10.69 -2.45
C ALA A 157 3.62 10.21 -2.44
N MET A 158 2.94 10.33 -1.29
CA MET A 158 1.49 10.06 -1.21
C MET A 158 0.68 11.04 -2.06
N GLY A 159 0.95 12.35 -1.95
CA GLY A 159 0.29 13.36 -2.77
C GLY A 159 0.43 13.08 -4.26
N ARG A 160 1.62 12.64 -4.69
CA ARG A 160 1.88 12.25 -6.08
C ARG A 160 1.03 11.06 -6.53
N ALA A 161 0.88 10.03 -5.69
CA ALA A 161 0.04 8.88 -6.01
C ALA A 161 -1.46 9.24 -6.05
N LEU A 162 -1.88 10.24 -5.25
CA LEU A 162 -3.26 10.72 -5.19
C LEU A 162 -3.64 11.65 -6.36
N MET A 163 -2.68 12.13 -7.17
CA MET A 163 -2.98 13.01 -8.31
C MET A 163 -3.91 12.38 -9.34
N LEU A 164 -3.97 11.05 -9.42
CA LEU A 164 -4.86 10.30 -10.31
C LEU A 164 -6.18 9.90 -9.67
N ASP A 165 -6.38 10.22 -8.36
CA ASP A 165 -7.58 9.84 -7.59
C ASP A 165 -7.84 8.33 -7.62
N PRO A 166 -6.90 7.53 -7.13
CA PRO A 166 -6.98 6.09 -7.23
C PRO A 166 -8.09 5.51 -6.34
N GLU A 167 -8.70 4.41 -6.79
CA GLU A 167 -9.65 3.64 -5.99
C GLU A 167 -8.94 2.81 -4.91
N LEU A 168 -7.71 2.34 -5.20
CA LEU A 168 -6.85 1.62 -4.28
C LEU A 168 -5.47 2.27 -4.20
N LEU A 169 -5.00 2.54 -2.98
CA LEU A 169 -3.65 3.05 -2.71
C LEU A 169 -2.80 1.98 -2.02
N LEU A 170 -1.71 1.59 -2.69
CA LEU A 170 -0.71 0.67 -2.17
C LEU A 170 0.40 1.46 -1.46
N LEU A 171 0.67 1.16 -0.17
CA LEU A 171 1.65 1.86 0.67
C LEU A 171 2.71 0.89 1.19
N ASP A 172 3.96 1.02 0.73
CA ASP A 172 5.08 0.16 1.14
C ASP A 172 5.89 0.84 2.25
N GLU A 173 5.69 0.43 3.50
CA GLU A 173 6.33 0.94 4.73
C GLU A 173 6.34 2.48 4.82
N PRO A 174 5.18 3.16 4.78
CA PRO A 174 5.11 4.62 4.76
C PRO A 174 5.68 5.30 6.01
N SER A 175 5.74 4.61 7.16
CA SER A 175 6.31 5.14 8.39
C SER A 175 7.82 4.90 8.53
N ALA A 176 8.46 4.19 7.60
CA ALA A 176 9.85 3.79 7.73
C ALA A 176 10.80 5.00 7.81
N GLY A 177 11.67 5.00 8.83
CA GLY A 177 12.68 6.05 9.02
C GLY A 177 12.14 7.40 9.48
N LEU A 178 10.86 7.51 9.83
CA LEU A 178 10.29 8.71 10.41
C LEU A 178 10.60 8.81 11.91
N ALA A 179 10.64 10.03 12.43
CA ALA A 179 10.67 10.28 13.86
C ALA A 179 9.31 9.87 14.49
N PRO A 180 9.28 9.43 15.75
CA PRO A 180 8.07 8.89 16.37
C PRO A 180 6.83 9.80 16.30
N ASP A 181 7.01 11.10 16.46
CA ASP A 181 5.97 12.12 16.36
C ASP A 181 5.40 12.26 14.94
N LEU A 182 6.22 11.99 13.90
CA LEU A 182 5.80 11.99 12.51
C LEU A 182 5.15 10.67 12.08
N VAL A 183 5.37 9.58 12.80
CA VAL A 183 4.73 8.30 12.54
C VAL A 183 3.22 8.41 12.77
N ASP A 184 2.80 8.96 13.92
CA ASP A 184 1.38 9.13 14.24
C ASP A 184 0.70 10.07 13.23
N GLU A 185 1.35 11.19 12.88
CA GLU A 185 0.84 12.11 11.84
C GLU A 185 0.68 11.41 10.48
N MET A 186 1.64 10.54 10.11
CA MET A 186 1.57 9.79 8.85
C MET A 186 0.38 8.85 8.83
N PHE A 187 0.16 8.09 9.88
CA PHE A 187 -1.00 7.19 9.99
C PHE A 187 -2.32 7.97 10.00
N ASP A 188 -2.39 9.12 10.68
CA ASP A 188 -3.59 9.98 10.68
C ASP A 188 -3.92 10.46 9.25
N ARG A 189 -2.90 10.80 8.43
CA ARG A 189 -3.10 11.14 7.01
C ARG A 189 -3.60 9.97 6.18
N ILE A 190 -3.12 8.75 6.46
CA ILE A 190 -3.60 7.55 5.77
C ILE A 190 -5.06 7.27 6.14
N ASP A 191 -5.43 7.43 7.42
CA ASP A 191 -6.81 7.30 7.88
C ASP A 191 -7.72 8.33 7.15
N GLU A 192 -7.30 9.61 7.04
CA GLU A 192 -8.04 10.64 6.31
C GLU A 192 -8.23 10.30 4.81
N ILE A 193 -7.26 9.65 4.17
CA ILE A 193 -7.35 9.20 2.78
C ILE A 193 -8.39 8.08 2.66
N ASN A 194 -8.36 7.11 3.58
CA ASN A 194 -9.32 6.01 3.61
C ASN A 194 -10.74 6.49 3.93
N ASP A 195 -10.91 7.38 4.93
CA ASP A 195 -12.19 7.99 5.28
C ASP A 195 -12.82 8.76 4.11
N ALA A 196 -11.98 9.30 3.21
CA ALA A 196 -12.44 9.97 1.99
C ALA A 196 -12.89 9.00 0.88
N GLY A 197 -12.68 7.68 1.07
CA GLY A 197 -13.21 6.63 0.20
C GLY A 197 -12.19 5.86 -0.62
N THR A 198 -10.89 6.16 -0.51
CA THR A 198 -9.84 5.37 -1.16
C THR A 198 -9.55 4.10 -0.35
N ALA A 199 -9.64 2.92 -0.95
CA ALA A 199 -9.20 1.68 -0.32
C ALA A 199 -7.69 1.69 -0.09
N ILE A 200 -7.23 1.09 1.02
CA ILE A 200 -5.81 1.06 1.39
C ILE A 200 -5.32 -0.39 1.49
N LEU A 201 -4.25 -0.71 0.80
CA LEU A 201 -3.43 -1.87 1.10
C LEU A 201 -2.06 -1.39 1.55
N MET A 202 -1.74 -1.60 2.81
CA MET A 202 -0.50 -1.14 3.41
C MET A 202 0.36 -2.31 3.87
N VAL A 203 1.66 -2.22 3.63
CA VAL A 203 2.67 -3.06 4.25
C VAL A 203 3.39 -2.25 5.30
N GLU A 204 3.55 -2.76 6.52
CA GLU A 204 4.21 -2.04 7.60
C GLU A 204 5.10 -2.95 8.47
N GLN A 205 6.18 -2.34 8.97
CA GLN A 205 7.02 -2.94 9.99
C GLN A 205 6.52 -2.58 11.40
N ASN A 206 5.89 -1.41 11.57
CA ASN A 206 5.22 -0.99 12.79
C ASN A 206 3.86 -1.70 12.93
N ALA A 207 3.93 -3.03 13.10
CA ALA A 207 2.76 -3.90 13.06
C ALA A 207 1.69 -3.54 14.10
N LYS A 208 2.09 -3.08 15.30
CA LYS A 208 1.13 -2.71 16.37
C LYS A 208 0.26 -1.53 15.95
N GLU A 209 0.86 -0.49 15.38
CA GLU A 209 0.12 0.70 14.95
C GLU A 209 -0.73 0.40 13.72
N ALA A 210 -0.18 -0.33 12.76
CA ALA A 210 -0.89 -0.74 11.56
C ALA A 210 -2.13 -1.59 11.87
N LEU A 211 -2.00 -2.65 12.67
CA LEU A 211 -3.12 -3.51 13.07
C LEU A 211 -4.17 -2.82 13.95
N ARG A 212 -3.81 -1.75 14.66
CA ARG A 212 -4.77 -0.97 15.45
C ARG A 212 -5.75 -0.19 14.58
N ARG A 213 -5.31 0.23 13.40
CA ARG A 213 -6.03 1.15 12.51
C ARG A 213 -6.77 0.46 11.38
N CYS A 214 -6.27 -0.70 10.92
CA CYS A 214 -6.86 -1.40 9.79
C CYS A 214 -8.14 -2.15 10.17
N ASP A 215 -8.98 -2.40 9.16
CA ASP A 215 -10.15 -3.27 9.25
C ASP A 215 -9.74 -4.73 9.24
N ARG A 216 -8.87 -5.12 8.31
CA ARG A 216 -8.37 -6.48 8.12
C ARG A 216 -6.84 -6.50 8.09
N GLY A 217 -6.25 -7.47 8.77
CA GLY A 217 -4.82 -7.72 8.78
C GLY A 217 -4.45 -9.09 8.22
N TYR A 218 -3.31 -9.13 7.54
CA TYR A 218 -2.64 -10.36 7.13
C TYR A 218 -1.26 -10.43 7.78
N VAL A 219 -0.96 -11.55 8.42
CA VAL A 219 0.38 -11.82 8.95
C VAL A 219 1.11 -12.74 7.99
N LEU A 220 2.18 -12.23 7.36
CA LEU A 220 2.98 -12.97 6.40
C LEU A 220 4.27 -13.47 7.06
N ALA A 221 4.66 -14.71 6.78
CA ALA A 221 5.95 -15.26 7.17
C ALA A 221 6.48 -16.25 6.13
N ASN A 222 7.75 -16.11 5.75
CA ASN A 222 8.41 -16.94 4.75
C ASN A 222 7.64 -17.08 3.42
N GLY A 223 7.05 -15.98 2.96
CA GLY A 223 6.33 -15.94 1.69
C GLY A 223 4.92 -16.52 1.71
N THR A 224 4.36 -16.88 2.87
CA THR A 224 3.02 -17.48 3.01
C THR A 224 2.17 -16.75 4.05
N ASN A 225 0.84 -16.84 3.92
CA ASN A 225 -0.07 -16.38 4.95
C ASN A 225 0.04 -17.24 6.22
N ARG A 226 0.05 -16.61 7.40
CA ARG A 226 0.05 -17.30 8.69
C ARG A 226 -1.21 -17.04 9.48
N PHE A 227 -1.66 -15.78 9.50
CA PHE A 227 -2.88 -15.36 10.16
C PHE A 227 -3.60 -14.34 9.28
N THR A 228 -4.92 -14.38 9.34
CA THR A 228 -5.79 -13.40 8.69
C THR A 228 -6.97 -13.12 9.62
N GLY A 229 -7.39 -11.87 9.72
CA GLY A 229 -8.52 -11.50 10.56
C GLY A 229 -8.66 -10.00 10.76
N ASP A 230 -9.64 -9.61 11.56
CA ASP A 230 -9.80 -8.23 12.03
C ASP A 230 -8.51 -7.73 12.71
N GLY A 231 -8.10 -6.49 12.42
CA GLY A 231 -6.82 -5.97 12.90
C GLY A 231 -6.70 -5.98 14.44
N ARG A 232 -7.77 -5.67 15.16
CA ARG A 232 -7.78 -5.67 16.63
C ARG A 232 -7.73 -7.10 17.18
N THR A 233 -8.42 -8.02 16.52
CA THR A 233 -8.40 -9.45 16.89
C THR A 233 -6.97 -10.01 16.76
N LEU A 234 -6.27 -9.70 15.66
CA LEU A 234 -4.87 -10.10 15.48
C LEU A 234 -3.93 -9.42 16.48
N LEU A 235 -4.20 -8.18 16.85
CA LEU A 235 -3.42 -7.44 17.84
C LEU A 235 -3.51 -8.06 19.24
N ASP A 236 -4.67 -8.68 19.58
CA ASP A 236 -4.92 -9.31 20.88
C ASP A 236 -4.56 -10.80 20.90
N ASP A 237 -4.28 -11.41 19.75
CA ASP A 237 -3.87 -12.81 19.65
C ASP A 237 -2.49 -13.05 20.28
N GLU A 238 -2.41 -14.04 21.19
CA GLU A 238 -1.19 -14.33 21.95
C GLU A 238 -0.05 -14.86 21.06
N GLU A 239 -0.35 -15.62 20.03
CA GLU A 239 0.65 -16.19 19.11
C GLU A 239 1.19 -15.11 18.19
N VAL A 240 0.31 -14.28 17.61
CA VAL A 240 0.68 -13.13 16.79
C VAL A 240 1.56 -12.16 17.59
N ARG A 241 1.18 -11.84 18.83
CA ARG A 241 1.96 -10.95 19.70
C ARG A 241 3.34 -11.48 19.99
N ARG A 242 3.44 -12.76 20.35
CA ARG A 242 4.72 -13.40 20.73
C ARG A 242 5.66 -13.49 19.54
N GLU A 243 5.15 -13.87 18.36
CA GLU A 243 5.99 -14.21 17.21
C GLU A 243 6.25 -13.02 16.26
N PHE A 244 5.29 -12.09 16.15
CA PHE A 244 5.34 -11.04 15.13
C PHE A 244 5.28 -9.61 15.64
N LEU A 245 4.80 -9.36 16.87
CA LEU A 245 4.66 -8.02 17.41
C LEU A 245 5.72 -7.63 18.47
N GLY A 246 6.70 -8.53 18.73
CA GLY A 246 7.80 -8.27 19.65
C GLY A 246 7.33 -8.11 21.09
N GLY A 247 6.66 -9.16 21.59
CA GLY A 247 6.12 -9.44 22.92
C GLY A 247 6.22 -8.39 24.02
#